data_a0b3e2121ebab0d51bd2209042d44502
#
_entry.id   a0b3e2121ebab0d51bd2209042d44502
#
_cell.length_a   1.000
_cell.length_b   1.000
_cell.length_c   1.000
_cell.angle_alpha   90.00
_cell.angle_beta   90.00
_cell.angle_gamma   90.00
#
_symmetry.space_group_name_H-M   'P 1'
#
loop_
_entity.id
_entity.type
_entity.pdbx_description
1 polymer ?
#
loop_
_entity_poly.entity_id
_entity_poly.type
_entity_poly.pdbx_seq_one_letter_code
_entity_poly.pdbx_strand_id
1 'polypeptide(L)'
;MRKIPRPFKMPWGKGMVIDEVSISSQYHEPTIQLLEFDNGDKLLRFCSYSHGRFSRSPLMIDKKDLRRLGKAIAKGKEIRKFISKLN
;
A
#
# COMPACT_ATOMS: atom_id res chain seq x y z
N MET A 1 -0.12 -12.25 -11.12
CA MET A 1 0.37 -10.97 -10.62
C MET A 1 0.22 -9.89 -11.67
N ARG A 2 -0.17 -8.70 -11.27
CA ARG A 2 -0.33 -7.58 -12.21
C ARG A 2 1.03 -7.13 -12.69
N LYS A 3 1.07 -6.69 -13.94
CA LYS A 3 2.32 -6.23 -14.54
C LYS A 3 2.77 -4.91 -13.91
N ILE A 4 4.06 -4.78 -13.63
CA ILE A 4 4.68 -3.54 -13.16
C ILE A 4 5.92 -3.28 -14.01
N PRO A 5 6.30 -1.99 -14.18
CA PRO A 5 5.55 -0.82 -13.75
C PRO A 5 4.29 -0.62 -14.61
N ARG A 6 3.27 -0.01 -14.01
CA ARG A 6 2.07 0.33 -14.75
C ARG A 6 1.53 1.67 -14.29
N PRO A 7 0.84 2.41 -15.15
CA PRO A 7 0.35 3.73 -14.78
C PRO A 7 -0.81 3.65 -13.76
N PHE A 8 -0.90 4.68 -12.94
CA PHE A 8 -2.07 4.92 -12.12
C PHE A 8 -2.48 6.37 -12.24
N LYS A 9 -3.75 6.64 -11.95
CA LYS A 9 -4.28 8.00 -12.00
C LYS A 9 -5.26 8.18 -10.86
N MET A 10 -5.14 9.30 -10.17
CA MET A 10 -6.05 9.72 -9.11
C MET A 10 -6.51 11.13 -9.42
N PRO A 11 -7.61 11.61 -8.80
CA PRO A 11 -8.09 12.97 -9.06
C PRO A 11 -7.06 14.05 -8.83
N TRP A 12 -6.08 13.81 -7.93
CA TRP A 12 -5.09 14.80 -7.53
C TRP A 12 -3.67 14.46 -7.98
N GLY A 13 -3.47 13.42 -8.78
CA GLY A 13 -2.13 13.08 -9.23
C GLY A 13 -2.07 11.80 -10.01
N LYS A 14 -0.97 11.60 -10.72
CA LYS A 14 -0.74 10.39 -11.52
C LYS A 14 0.73 10.02 -11.50
N GLY A 15 1.02 8.81 -11.91
CA GLY A 15 2.38 8.29 -11.97
C GLY A 15 2.39 6.80 -12.30
N MET A 16 3.33 6.08 -11.69
CA MET A 16 3.52 4.65 -11.96
C MET A 16 3.51 3.85 -10.66
N VAL A 17 2.89 2.67 -10.71
CA VAL A 17 3.07 1.65 -9.69
C VAL A 17 4.40 0.97 -10.00
N ILE A 18 5.41 1.19 -9.17
CA ILE A 18 6.76 0.70 -9.46
C ILE A 18 7.12 -0.57 -8.70
N ASP A 19 6.35 -0.92 -7.69
CA ASP A 19 6.50 -2.19 -7.00
C ASP A 19 5.17 -2.59 -6.39
N GLU A 20 4.97 -3.89 -6.19
CA GLU A 20 3.70 -4.38 -5.69
C GLU A 20 3.90 -5.76 -5.07
N VAL A 21 3.30 -5.96 -3.90
CA VAL A 21 3.24 -7.28 -3.27
C VAL A 21 1.79 -7.54 -2.88
N SER A 22 1.35 -8.78 -3.04
CA SER A 22 -0.02 -9.15 -2.71
C SER A 22 -0.10 -10.61 -2.31
N ILE A 23 -1.19 -10.95 -1.66
CA ILE A 23 -1.52 -12.34 -1.35
C ILE A 23 -2.97 -12.58 -1.76
N SER A 24 -3.30 -13.84 -2.07
CA SER A 24 -4.68 -14.22 -2.31
C SER A 24 -5.28 -14.70 -1.00
N SER A 25 -6.47 -14.20 -0.69
CA SER A 25 -7.23 -14.71 0.44
C SER A 25 -8.61 -15.12 -0.05
N GLN A 26 -9.44 -15.65 0.85
CA GLN A 26 -10.71 -16.21 0.44
C GLN A 26 -11.62 -15.22 -0.28
N TYR A 27 -11.66 -13.97 0.18
CA TYR A 27 -12.63 -12.99 -0.33
C TYR A 27 -11.99 -11.84 -1.07
N HIS A 28 -10.69 -11.67 -0.95
CA HIS A 28 -10.02 -10.51 -1.53
C HIS A 28 -8.52 -10.76 -1.64
N GLU A 29 -7.83 -9.81 -2.20
CA GLU A 29 -6.40 -9.88 -2.43
C GLU A 29 -5.76 -8.65 -1.77
N PRO A 30 -5.32 -8.77 -0.50
CA PRO A 30 -4.60 -7.67 0.15
C PRO A 30 -3.31 -7.34 -0.59
N THR A 31 -3.07 -6.06 -0.81
CA THR A 31 -2.00 -5.61 -1.69
C THR A 31 -1.33 -4.37 -1.11
N ILE A 32 -0.01 -4.30 -1.23
CA ILE A 32 0.76 -3.11 -0.90
C ILE A 32 1.48 -2.68 -2.17
N GLN A 33 1.37 -1.41 -2.51
CA GLN A 33 1.93 -0.85 -3.73
C GLN A 33 2.84 0.32 -3.40
N LEU A 34 3.96 0.43 -4.11
CA LEU A 34 4.79 1.61 -4.06
C LEU A 34 4.46 2.44 -5.30
N LEU A 35 3.96 3.65 -5.07
CA LEU A 35 3.59 4.57 -6.12
C LEU A 35 4.66 5.65 -6.27
N GLU A 36 5.01 5.96 -7.52
CA GLU A 36 5.89 7.08 -7.81
C GLU A 36 5.13 8.05 -8.69
N PHE A 37 4.95 9.27 -8.19
CA PHE A 37 4.25 10.31 -8.94
C PHE A 37 5.17 10.95 -9.98
N ASP A 38 4.59 11.62 -10.96
CA ASP A 38 5.35 12.27 -12.03
C ASP A 38 6.37 13.28 -11.51
N ASN A 39 6.12 13.88 -10.35
CA ASN A 39 7.05 14.83 -9.72
C ASN A 39 8.15 14.15 -8.91
N GLY A 40 8.18 12.83 -8.87
CA GLY A 40 9.19 12.08 -8.13
C GLY A 40 8.82 11.69 -6.71
N ASP A 41 7.71 12.19 -6.19
CA ASP A 41 7.23 11.81 -4.86
C ASP A 41 6.83 10.34 -4.83
N LYS A 42 7.00 9.70 -3.69
CA LYS A 42 6.64 8.30 -3.50
C LYS A 42 5.75 8.13 -2.29
N LEU A 43 4.84 7.18 -2.37
CA LEU A 43 4.04 6.77 -1.21
C LEU A 43 3.67 5.30 -1.30
N LEU A 44 3.33 4.72 -0.15
CA LEU A 44 2.76 3.38 -0.10
C LEU A 44 1.25 3.45 -0.13
N ARG A 45 0.65 2.57 -0.90
CA ARG A 45 -0.80 2.43 -0.94
C ARG A 45 -1.15 1.03 -0.49
N PHE A 46 -1.94 0.95 0.58
CA PHE A 46 -2.49 -0.31 1.06
C PHE A 46 -3.88 -0.45 0.48
N CYS A 47 -4.10 -1.49 -0.27
CA CYS A 47 -5.37 -1.67 -0.96
C CYS A 47 -5.74 -3.14 -1.01
N SER A 48 -6.85 -3.41 -1.65
CA SER A 48 -7.30 -4.76 -1.83
C SER A 48 -8.01 -4.85 -3.16
N TYR A 49 -7.92 -6.01 -3.79
CA TYR A 49 -8.65 -6.30 -5.02
C TYR A 49 -9.65 -7.42 -4.73
N SER A 50 -10.80 -7.34 -5.35
CA SER A 50 -11.83 -8.37 -5.24
C SER A 50 -12.32 -8.67 -6.65
N HIS A 51 -12.14 -9.91 -7.09
CA HIS A 51 -12.49 -10.31 -8.47
C HIS A 51 -11.83 -9.40 -9.52
N GLY A 52 -10.57 -9.02 -9.27
CA GLY A 52 -9.83 -8.14 -10.17
C GLY A 52 -10.16 -6.66 -10.05
N ARG A 53 -11.10 -6.29 -9.18
CA ARG A 53 -11.52 -4.90 -9.01
C ARG A 53 -10.83 -4.27 -7.82
N PHE A 54 -10.32 -3.06 -8.03
CA PHE A 54 -9.70 -2.25 -6.99
C PHE A 54 -10.73 -1.84 -5.95
N SER A 55 -10.40 -2.02 -4.66
CA SER A 55 -11.31 -1.61 -3.59
C SER A 55 -11.36 -0.09 -3.47
N ARG A 56 -12.47 0.40 -2.96
CA ARG A 56 -12.62 1.82 -2.66
C ARG A 56 -11.83 2.18 -1.41
N SER A 57 -11.47 3.43 -1.29
CA SER A 57 -10.86 4.00 -0.08
C SER A 57 -9.56 3.29 0.35
N PRO A 58 -8.56 3.20 -0.54
CA PRO A 58 -7.28 2.66 -0.13
C PRO A 58 -6.60 3.57 0.90
N LEU A 59 -5.81 2.98 1.77
CA LEU A 59 -4.99 3.75 2.71
C LEU A 59 -3.68 4.10 2.02
N MET A 60 -3.34 5.38 2.01
CA MET A 60 -2.10 5.85 1.41
C MET A 60 -1.24 6.53 2.47
N ILE A 61 0.05 6.21 2.49
CA ILE A 61 0.96 6.72 3.49
C ILE A 61 2.19 7.30 2.80
N ASP A 62 2.39 8.59 3.00
CA ASP A 62 3.51 9.34 2.47
C ASP A 62 4.82 8.86 3.11
N LYS A 63 5.92 8.97 2.39
CA LYS A 63 7.24 8.54 2.85
C LYS A 63 7.61 9.14 4.21
N LYS A 64 7.34 10.42 4.40
CA LYS A 64 7.67 11.09 5.67
C LYS A 64 6.82 10.61 6.83
N ASP A 65 5.62 10.12 6.55
CA ASP A 65 4.71 9.64 7.59
C ASP A 65 4.96 8.18 7.96
N LEU A 66 5.69 7.44 7.13
CA LEU A 66 6.02 6.04 7.44
C LEU A 66 6.82 5.91 8.73
N ARG A 67 7.78 6.81 8.95
CA ARG A 67 8.58 6.79 10.17
C ARG A 67 7.73 7.07 11.39
N ARG A 68 6.82 8.02 11.26
CA ARG A 68 5.90 8.37 12.34
C ARG A 68 4.97 7.20 12.66
N LEU A 69 4.49 6.52 11.62
CA LEU A 69 3.65 5.35 11.79
C LEU A 69 4.43 4.23 12.48
N GLY A 70 5.69 4.01 12.10
CA GLY A 70 6.52 3.01 12.74
C GLY A 70 6.70 3.28 14.24
N LYS A 71 6.90 4.54 14.61
CA LYS A 71 7.02 4.93 16.02
C LYS A 71 5.70 4.70 16.76
N ALA A 72 4.58 4.99 16.11
CA ALA A 72 3.26 4.76 16.71
C ALA A 72 3.01 3.27 16.93
N ILE A 73 3.39 2.44 15.97
CA ILE A 73 3.26 0.99 16.08
C ILE A 73 4.06 0.46 17.27
N ALA A 74 5.25 1.01 17.50
CA ALA A 74 6.10 0.58 18.62
C ALA A 74 5.44 0.80 19.98
N LYS A 75 4.52 1.78 20.06
CA LYS A 75 3.77 2.07 21.29
C LYS A 75 2.51 1.23 21.41
N GLY A 76 2.02 0.67 20.34
CA GLY A 76 0.82 -0.16 20.34
C GLY A 76 1.19 -1.61 20.63
N LYS A 77 1.22 -1.98 21.89
CA LYS A 77 1.71 -3.28 22.33
C LYS A 77 1.06 -4.46 21.62
N GLU A 78 -0.25 -4.47 21.53
CA GLU A 78 -0.97 -5.57 20.88
C GLU A 78 -0.81 -5.54 19.36
N ILE A 79 -0.87 -4.37 18.77
CA ILE A 79 -0.66 -4.20 17.32
C ILE A 79 0.74 -4.65 16.95
N ARG A 80 1.74 -4.27 17.73
CA ARG A 80 3.13 -4.66 17.48
C ARG A 80 3.30 -6.17 17.49
N LYS A 81 2.70 -6.85 18.45
CA LYS A 81 2.74 -8.31 18.52
C LYS A 81 2.14 -8.94 17.27
N PHE A 82 1.03 -8.40 16.82
CA PHE A 82 0.33 -8.93 15.66
C PHE A 82 1.15 -8.70 14.38
N ILE A 83 1.68 -7.50 14.21
CA ILE A 83 2.47 -7.15 13.03
C ILE A 83 3.76 -7.97 12.96
N SER A 84 4.35 -8.33 14.10
CA SER A 84 5.57 -9.14 14.11
C SER A 84 5.39 -10.50 13.42
N LYS A 85 4.14 -10.95 13.26
CA LYS A 85 3.85 -12.19 12.53
C LYS A 85 4.01 -12.05 11.02
N LEU A 86 4.23 -10.84 10.54
CA LEU A 86 4.47 -10.61 9.11
C LEU A 86 5.84 -11.09 8.64
N ASN A 87 6.73 -11.41 9.56
CA ASN A 87 8.06 -11.90 9.20
C ASN A 87 8.10 -13.41 9.06
#